data_4642d72d95945f5083db12ffc536a527
#
_entry.id   4642d72d95945f5083db12ffc536a527
#
_cell.length_a   1.000
_cell.length_b   1.000
_cell.length_c   1.000
_cell.angle_alpha   90.00
_cell.angle_beta   90.00
_cell.angle_gamma   90.00
#
_symmetry.space_group_name_H-M   'P 1'
#
loop_
_entity.id
_entity.type
_entity.pdbx_description
1 polymer ?
#
loop_
_entity_poly.entity_id
_entity_poly.type
_entity_poly.pdbx_seq_one_letter_code
_entity_poly.pdbx_strand_id
1 'polypeptide(L)'
;SYNNKELEDLILRGQSTDKLYKKLSRNKRFMFDLNKVMGILHSVSKISELYDLKSLHYEPLKYNLSGFSSVRIGYTSKYRLMFIEQEGGISIELINISEHYGDK
;
A
#
# COMPACT_ATOMS: atom_id res chain seq x y z
N SER A 1 -2.38 2.82 -10.70
CA SER A 1 -2.64 1.58 -11.44
C SER A 1 -2.33 0.36 -10.58
N TYR A 2 -2.70 -0.80 -11.07
CA TYR A 2 -2.55 -2.05 -10.33
C TYR A 2 -1.72 -3.03 -11.12
N ASN A 3 -0.80 -3.69 -10.45
CA ASN A 3 0.00 -4.75 -11.02
C ASN A 3 -0.48 -6.12 -10.54
N ASN A 4 -1.47 -6.15 -9.68
CA ASN A 4 -1.91 -7.34 -8.98
C ASN A 4 -3.44 -7.36 -9.01
N LYS A 5 -4.01 -8.29 -9.75
CA LYS A 5 -5.46 -8.37 -9.92
C LYS A 5 -6.19 -8.60 -8.59
N GLU A 6 -5.62 -9.44 -7.74
CA GLU A 6 -6.26 -9.72 -6.46
C GLU A 6 -6.24 -8.49 -5.55
N LEU A 7 -5.17 -7.69 -5.62
CA LEU A 7 -5.11 -6.45 -4.88
C LEU A 7 -6.16 -5.46 -5.41
N GLU A 8 -6.29 -5.39 -6.73
CA GLU A 8 -7.31 -4.53 -7.33
C GLU A 8 -8.69 -4.91 -6.85
N ASP A 9 -8.99 -6.22 -6.84
CA ASP A 9 -10.29 -6.68 -6.38
C ASP A 9 -10.51 -6.34 -4.91
N LEU A 10 -9.49 -6.50 -4.09
CA LEU A 10 -9.60 -6.17 -2.67
C LEU A 10 -9.93 -4.68 -2.49
N ILE A 11 -9.22 -3.82 -3.18
CA ILE A 11 -9.38 -2.38 -3.00
C ILE A 11 -10.69 -1.88 -3.61
N LEU A 12 -11.01 -2.32 -4.82
CA LEU A 12 -12.17 -1.78 -5.53
C LEU A 12 -13.48 -2.47 -5.17
N ARG A 13 -13.41 -3.76 -4.84
CA ARG A 13 -14.63 -4.55 -4.61
C ARG A 13 -14.74 -5.11 -3.20
N GLY A 14 -13.67 -4.99 -2.40
CA GLY A 14 -13.69 -5.51 -1.05
C GLY A 14 -13.72 -7.03 -0.97
N GLN A 15 -13.20 -7.70 -1.98
CA GLN A 15 -13.20 -9.16 -2.02
C GLN A 15 -11.98 -9.66 -2.78
N SER A 16 -11.63 -10.93 -2.55
CA SER A 16 -10.46 -11.52 -3.19
C SER A 16 -10.52 -13.02 -3.09
N THR A 17 -9.85 -13.71 -3.99
CA THR A 17 -9.67 -15.16 -3.89
C THR A 17 -8.32 -15.51 -3.29
N ASP A 18 -7.42 -14.54 -3.14
CA ASP A 18 -6.15 -14.74 -2.47
C ASP A 18 -6.40 -14.98 -0.98
N LYS A 19 -5.73 -15.97 -0.41
CA LYS A 19 -5.98 -16.38 0.96
C LYS A 19 -5.81 -15.24 1.97
N LEU A 20 -4.69 -14.53 1.88
CA LEU A 20 -4.44 -13.42 2.80
C LEU A 20 -5.43 -12.29 2.58
N TYR A 21 -5.62 -11.89 1.33
CA TYR A 21 -6.51 -10.76 1.03
C TYR A 21 -7.95 -11.07 1.37
N LYS A 22 -8.35 -12.33 1.20
CA LYS A 22 -9.69 -12.74 1.58
C LYS A 22 -9.89 -12.57 3.09
N LYS A 23 -8.89 -12.97 3.87
CA LYS A 23 -8.93 -12.79 5.30
C LYS A 23 -9.00 -11.31 5.66
N LEU A 24 -8.19 -10.48 5.02
CA LEU A 24 -8.16 -9.05 5.28
C LEU A 24 -9.47 -8.37 4.91
N SER A 25 -10.13 -8.85 3.85
CA SER A 25 -11.38 -8.24 3.41
C SER A 25 -12.48 -8.36 4.45
N ARG A 26 -12.36 -9.29 5.38
CA ARG A 26 -13.33 -9.51 6.43
C ARG A 26 -13.06 -8.67 7.66
N ASN A 27 -11.93 -8.00 7.71
CA ASN A 27 -11.55 -7.16 8.83
C ASN A 27 -11.97 -5.72 8.52
N LYS A 28 -13.03 -5.27 9.15
CA LYS A 28 -13.60 -3.94 8.83
C LYS A 28 -12.63 -2.81 9.14
N ARG A 29 -11.89 -2.92 10.23
CA ARG A 29 -10.93 -1.88 10.58
C ARG A 29 -9.82 -1.81 9.54
N PHE A 30 -9.31 -2.97 9.13
CA PHE A 30 -8.28 -3.00 8.11
C PHE A 30 -8.77 -2.37 6.82
N MET A 31 -9.97 -2.71 6.39
CA MET A 31 -10.50 -2.17 5.13
C MET A 31 -10.73 -0.67 5.22
N PHE A 32 -11.16 -0.18 6.38
CA PHE A 32 -11.29 1.25 6.58
C PHE A 32 -9.93 1.93 6.43
N ASP A 33 -8.91 1.35 7.07
CA ASP A 33 -7.57 1.93 7.02
C ASP A 33 -6.99 1.85 5.60
N LEU A 34 -7.23 0.76 4.89
CA LEU A 34 -6.76 0.63 3.51
C LEU A 34 -7.37 1.70 2.62
N ASN A 35 -8.67 1.91 2.75
CA ASN A 35 -9.35 2.93 1.95
C ASN A 35 -8.84 4.32 2.27
N LYS A 36 -8.51 4.57 3.54
CA LYS A 36 -7.95 5.85 3.93
C LYS A 36 -6.58 6.06 3.30
N VAL A 37 -5.74 5.03 3.31
CA VAL A 37 -4.43 5.11 2.67
C VAL A 37 -4.58 5.39 1.18
N MET A 38 -5.49 4.69 0.52
CA MET A 38 -5.71 4.91 -0.91
C MET A 38 -6.14 6.33 -1.20
N GLY A 39 -6.99 6.90 -0.34
CA GLY A 39 -7.40 8.30 -0.51
C GLY A 39 -6.22 9.24 -0.39
N ILE A 40 -5.33 8.97 0.55
CA ILE A 40 -4.14 9.80 0.73
C ILE A 40 -3.24 9.71 -0.51
N LEU A 41 -3.00 8.48 -0.99
CA LEU A 41 -2.13 8.31 -2.16
C LEU A 41 -2.69 9.01 -3.40
N HIS A 42 -4.01 9.07 -3.52
CA HIS A 42 -4.65 9.75 -4.63
C HIS A 42 -4.62 11.28 -4.49
N SER A 43 -4.48 11.79 -3.28
CA SER A 43 -4.60 13.22 -3.01
C SER A 43 -3.28 13.98 -3.06
N VAL A 44 -2.15 13.28 -2.89
CA VAL A 44 -0.87 13.98 -2.85
C VAL A 44 -0.46 14.39 -4.27
N SER A 45 0.18 15.55 -4.35
CA SER A 45 0.65 16.08 -5.63
C SER A 45 2.01 15.53 -6.02
N LYS A 46 2.79 15.15 -5.04
CA LYS A 46 4.13 14.63 -5.27
C LYS A 46 4.48 13.66 -4.15
N ILE A 47 5.35 12.73 -4.47
CA ILE A 47 5.70 11.66 -3.55
C ILE A 47 6.32 12.18 -2.25
N SER A 48 7.08 13.28 -2.34
CA SER A 48 7.74 13.81 -1.16
C SER A 48 6.76 14.19 -0.05
N GLU A 49 5.50 14.45 -0.38
CA GLU A 49 4.50 14.78 0.62
C GLU A 49 4.22 13.61 1.57
N LEU A 50 4.52 12.39 1.12
CA LEU A 50 4.29 11.21 1.96
C LEU A 50 5.19 11.18 3.18
N TYR A 51 6.36 11.82 3.09
CA TYR A 51 7.26 11.91 4.25
C TYR A 51 6.66 12.74 5.38
N ASP A 52 5.80 13.69 5.04
CA ASP A 52 5.20 14.57 6.04
C ASP A 52 4.07 13.88 6.80
N LEU A 53 3.56 12.79 6.27
CA LEU A 53 2.45 12.05 6.87
C LEU A 53 3.02 10.91 7.68
N LYS A 54 3.44 11.20 8.89
CA LYS A 54 4.24 10.27 9.69
C LYS A 54 3.53 8.96 9.99
N SER A 55 2.22 8.97 10.09
CA SER A 55 1.48 7.74 10.37
C SER A 55 1.58 6.72 9.25
N LEU A 56 1.94 7.16 8.04
CA LEU A 56 2.11 6.25 6.91
C LEU A 56 3.41 5.48 6.96
N HIS A 57 4.39 5.96 7.68
CA HIS A 57 5.72 5.36 7.70
C HIS A 57 6.19 5.06 6.29
N TYR A 58 6.11 6.06 5.42
CA TYR A 58 6.58 5.91 4.05
C TYR A 58 8.07 5.59 4.04
N GLU A 59 8.46 4.59 3.25
CA GLU A 59 9.89 4.30 3.11
C GLU A 59 10.19 3.66 1.78
N PRO A 60 11.25 4.13 1.11
CA PRO A 60 11.80 3.42 -0.02
C PRO A 60 12.46 2.15 0.47
N LEU A 61 12.29 1.05 -0.23
CA LEU A 61 12.81 -0.23 0.21
C LEU A 61 14.24 -0.43 -0.32
N LYS A 62 14.94 -1.38 0.28
CA LYS A 62 16.36 -1.57 0.02
C LYS A 62 16.67 -2.99 -0.45
N TYR A 63 17.92 -3.20 -0.83
CA TYR A 63 18.46 -4.51 -1.20
C TYR A 63 17.68 -5.09 -2.38
N ASN A 64 17.18 -6.29 -2.27
CA ASN A 64 16.48 -6.93 -3.38
C ASN A 64 15.13 -6.27 -3.67
N LEU A 65 14.67 -5.38 -2.81
CA LEU A 65 13.42 -4.64 -3.04
C LEU A 65 13.69 -3.19 -3.45
N SER A 66 14.91 -2.88 -3.79
CA SER A 66 15.26 -1.54 -4.25
C SER A 66 14.41 -1.18 -5.47
N GLY A 67 13.89 0.04 -5.49
CA GLY A 67 12.98 0.48 -6.54
C GLY A 67 11.53 0.44 -6.13
N PHE A 68 11.22 -0.26 -5.04
CA PHE A 68 9.89 -0.28 -4.48
C PHE A 68 9.83 0.62 -3.26
N SER A 69 8.61 1.04 -2.90
CA SER A 69 8.37 1.81 -1.69
C SER A 69 7.19 1.21 -0.97
N SER A 70 7.01 1.55 0.31
CA SER A 70 5.87 1.05 1.06
C SER A 70 5.33 2.09 2.02
N VAL A 71 4.06 1.92 2.36
CA VAL A 71 3.40 2.72 3.40
C VAL A 71 2.66 1.76 4.32
N ARG A 72 2.53 2.16 5.58
CA ARG A 72 1.79 1.35 6.56
C ARG A 72 0.30 1.51 6.35
N ILE A 73 -0.44 0.43 6.52
CA ILE A 73 -1.89 0.46 6.44
C ILE A 73 -2.43 0.40 7.87
N GLY A 74 -2.81 1.57 8.40
CA GLY A 74 -3.32 1.65 9.75
C GLY A 74 -2.23 1.87 10.79
N TYR A 75 -2.57 2.62 11.82
CA TYR A 75 -1.61 3.04 12.82
C TYR A 75 -0.99 1.86 13.58
N THR A 76 -1.80 0.88 13.93
CA THR A 76 -1.33 -0.27 14.70
C THR A 76 -1.17 -1.53 13.87
N SER A 77 -1.41 -1.43 12.57
CA SER A 77 -1.35 -2.58 11.69
C SER A 77 0.08 -2.97 11.40
N LYS A 78 0.29 -4.26 11.20
CA LYS A 78 1.59 -4.78 10.77
C LYS A 78 1.68 -4.86 9.25
N TYR A 79 0.60 -4.54 8.55
CA TYR A 79 0.57 -4.68 7.09
C TYR A 79 0.99 -3.41 6.41
N ARG A 80 1.67 -3.58 5.28
CA ARG A 80 2.16 -2.47 4.48
C ARG A 80 1.76 -2.68 3.03
N LEU A 81 1.52 -1.57 2.32
CA LEU A 81 1.20 -1.58 0.90
C LEU A 81 2.47 -1.23 0.13
N MET A 82 2.86 -2.10 -0.80
CA MET A 82 4.05 -1.89 -1.60
C MET A 82 3.68 -1.35 -2.97
N PHE A 83 4.46 -0.40 -3.46
CA PHE A 83 4.17 0.20 -4.75
C PHE A 83 5.46 0.66 -5.43
N ILE A 84 5.34 0.96 -6.73
CA ILE A 84 6.43 1.52 -7.53
C ILE A 84 6.01 2.93 -7.93
N GLU A 85 6.90 3.88 -7.76
CA GLU A 85 6.68 5.25 -8.19
C GLU A 85 6.97 5.35 -9.66
N GLN A 86 5.98 5.80 -10.42
CA GLN A 86 6.14 5.94 -11.86
C GLN A 86 6.97 7.18 -12.17
N GLU A 87 7.64 7.14 -13.28
CA GLU A 87 8.39 8.29 -13.74
C GLU A 87 7.43 9.45 -13.95
N GLY A 88 7.81 10.62 -13.46
CA GLY A 88 6.91 11.76 -13.48
C GLY A 88 6.37 12.07 -12.10
N GLY A 89 6.50 11.14 -11.18
CA GLY A 89 6.41 11.42 -9.75
C GLY A 89 5.06 11.40 -9.07
N ILE A 90 3.96 11.41 -9.82
CA ILE A 90 2.65 11.42 -9.16
C ILE A 90 1.83 10.17 -9.41
N SER A 91 2.24 9.35 -10.33
CA SER A 91 1.56 8.08 -10.57
C SER A 91 2.28 6.99 -9.79
N ILE A 92 1.51 6.07 -9.25
CA ILE A 92 2.09 4.92 -8.57
C ILE A 92 1.44 3.66 -9.10
N GLU A 93 2.20 2.58 -9.07
CA GLU A 93 1.70 1.27 -9.46
C GLU A 93 1.67 0.40 -8.22
N LEU A 94 0.50 -0.05 -7.83
CA LEU A 94 0.33 -0.86 -6.62
C LEU A 94 0.73 -2.30 -6.87
N ILE A 95 1.53 -2.85 -5.98
CA ILE A 95 2.12 -4.17 -6.15
C ILE A 95 1.46 -5.22 -5.25
N ASN A 96 1.54 -5.05 -3.94
CA ASN A 96 0.86 -5.99 -3.05
C ASN A 96 0.86 -5.49 -1.61
N ILE A 97 0.27 -6.29 -0.73
CA ILE A 97 0.22 -6.04 0.71
C ILE A 97 0.92 -7.18 1.41
N SER A 98 1.77 -6.87 2.37
CA SER A 98 2.47 -7.89 3.13
C SER A 98 2.91 -7.31 4.47
N GLU A 99 3.52 -8.15 5.32
CA GLU A 99 3.94 -7.75 6.66
C GLU A 99 5.38 -7.29 6.76
N HIS A 100 6.26 -7.76 5.91
CA HIS A 100 7.69 -7.69 6.19
C HIS A 100 8.54 -7.08 5.09
N TYR A 101 8.04 -6.06 4.43
CA TYR A 101 8.85 -5.39 3.43
C TYR A 101 10.05 -4.72 4.08
N GLY A 102 11.21 -4.93 3.49
CA GLY A 102 12.40 -4.23 3.93
C GLY A 102 13.03 -4.79 5.17
N ASP A 103 12.52 -5.88 5.70
CA ASP A 103 13.13 -6.54 6.83
C ASP A 103 14.43 -7.17 6.40
N LYS A 104 15.38 -6.98 7.17
CA LYS A 104 16.54 -7.70 6.92
C LYS A 104 17.60 -7.26 7.12
#